data_6d96d46005c2ddb596af726e011f95bd
#
_entry.id   6d96d46005c2ddb596af726e011f95bd
#
_cell.length_a   1.000
_cell.length_b   1.000
_cell.length_c   1.000
_cell.angle_alpha   90.00
_cell.angle_beta   90.00
_cell.angle_gamma   90.00
#
_symmetry.space_group_name_H-M   'P 1'
#
loop_
_entity.id
_entity.type
_entity.pdbx_description
1 polymer ?
#
loop_
_entity_poly.entity_id
_entity_poly.type
_entity_poly.pdbx_seq_one_letter_code
_entity_poly.pdbx_strand_id
1 'polypeptide(L)'
;MKLSVVGCPDKKLFLPYVKRAALFYANELLSPRILENIFIKIKFKKIDAHGYASVTEFSPSNKPRQFEIEIHPGIGAKEILKTLAHEMVHVRQYALGDVNINCTRWKGSKVEVPDYWTEPWEIEAYGMQPGLFTKFAKKEKLWNVFEGVDDPDSPIENGKLGWK
;
A
#
# COMPACT_ATOMS: atom_id res chain seq x y z
N MET A 1 -5.81 -2.21 -15.19
CA MET A 1 -6.01 -2.76 -13.85
C MET A 1 -7.50 -2.93 -13.58
N LYS A 2 -7.92 -4.07 -13.06
CA LYS A 2 -9.25 -4.28 -12.50
C LYS A 2 -9.17 -4.10 -10.99
N LEU A 3 -10.08 -3.29 -10.41
CA LEU A 3 -10.11 -2.97 -9.00
C LEU A 3 -11.49 -3.21 -8.41
N SER A 4 -11.57 -3.93 -7.30
CA SER A 4 -12.77 -4.11 -6.49
C SER A 4 -12.52 -3.65 -5.06
N VAL A 5 -13.49 -2.96 -4.44
CA VAL A 5 -13.40 -2.53 -3.04
C VAL A 5 -14.66 -2.95 -2.31
N VAL A 6 -14.52 -3.66 -1.20
CA VAL A 6 -15.60 -4.25 -0.41
C VAL A 6 -15.47 -3.83 1.05
N GLY A 7 -16.60 -3.53 1.70
CA GLY A 7 -16.64 -3.24 3.14
C GLY A 7 -16.09 -1.88 3.55
N CYS A 8 -15.88 -0.95 2.61
CA CYS A 8 -15.38 0.39 2.95
C CYS A 8 -16.30 1.07 3.99
N PRO A 9 -15.75 1.62 5.10
CA PRO A 9 -16.53 2.16 6.21
C PRO A 9 -17.39 3.36 5.81
N ASP A 10 -16.92 4.19 4.87
CA ASP A 10 -17.72 5.29 4.30
C ASP A 10 -17.73 5.18 2.77
N LYS A 11 -18.87 4.74 2.25
CA LYS A 11 -19.07 4.56 0.80
C LYS A 11 -19.23 5.89 0.05
N LYS A 12 -19.68 6.95 0.71
CA LYS A 12 -19.95 8.23 0.04
C LYS A 12 -18.71 9.09 -0.01
N LEU A 13 -18.07 9.31 1.13
CA LEU A 13 -16.93 10.20 1.23
C LEU A 13 -15.60 9.47 0.97
N PHE A 14 -15.36 8.34 1.61
CA PHE A 14 -14.04 7.72 1.66
C PHE A 14 -13.74 6.73 0.52
N LEU A 15 -14.74 5.96 0.07
CA LEU A 15 -14.54 4.98 -1.02
C LEU A 15 -13.94 5.58 -2.30
N PRO A 16 -14.35 6.78 -2.78
CA PRO A 16 -13.70 7.41 -3.94
C PRO A 16 -12.21 7.65 -3.74
N TYR A 17 -11.79 8.06 -2.53
CA TYR A 17 -10.38 8.27 -2.20
C TYR A 17 -9.57 6.98 -2.17
N VAL A 18 -10.13 5.90 -1.59
CA VAL A 18 -9.51 4.57 -1.59
C VAL A 18 -9.27 4.09 -3.03
N LYS A 19 -10.26 4.23 -3.92
CA LYS A 19 -10.11 3.86 -5.33
C LYS A 19 -9.05 4.69 -6.04
N ARG A 20 -9.06 6.02 -5.86
CA ARG A 20 -8.05 6.90 -6.46
C ARG A 20 -6.65 6.63 -5.92
N ALA A 21 -6.51 6.36 -4.62
CA ALA A 21 -5.25 5.99 -4.00
C ALA A 21 -4.69 4.69 -4.59
N ALA A 22 -5.51 3.64 -4.67
CA ALA A 22 -5.10 2.36 -5.26
C ALA A 22 -4.63 2.53 -6.71
N LEU A 23 -5.36 3.29 -7.52
CA LEU A 23 -4.98 3.60 -8.91
C LEU A 23 -3.69 4.41 -8.97
N PHE A 24 -3.54 5.40 -8.10
CA PHE A 24 -2.36 6.25 -8.03
C PHE A 24 -1.12 5.44 -7.66
N TYR A 25 -1.18 4.66 -6.58
CA TYR A 25 -0.05 3.82 -6.14
C TYR A 25 0.30 2.75 -7.17
N ALA A 26 -0.70 2.15 -7.81
CA ALA A 26 -0.46 1.19 -8.88
C ALA A 26 0.30 1.82 -10.07
N ASN A 27 -0.06 3.04 -10.48
CA ASN A 27 0.63 3.76 -11.55
C ASN A 27 2.06 4.21 -11.16
N GLU A 28 2.30 4.54 -9.90
CA GLU A 28 3.65 4.86 -9.42
C GLU A 28 4.57 3.61 -9.34
N LEU A 29 3.99 2.44 -9.10
CA LEU A 29 4.72 1.22 -8.76
C LEU A 29 4.87 0.22 -9.91
N LEU A 30 3.93 0.20 -10.86
CA LEU A 30 3.81 -0.86 -11.87
C LEU A 30 3.88 -0.28 -13.28
N SER A 31 4.48 -1.06 -14.19
CA SER A 31 4.50 -0.71 -15.61
C SER A 31 3.10 -0.83 -16.25
N PRO A 32 2.82 -0.07 -17.33
CA PRO A 32 1.55 -0.17 -18.05
C PRO A 32 1.18 -1.62 -18.44
N ARG A 33 2.16 -2.41 -18.86
CA ARG A 33 1.97 -3.81 -19.25
C ARG A 33 1.45 -4.68 -18.09
N ILE A 34 1.90 -4.41 -16.85
CA ILE A 34 1.42 -5.13 -15.67
C ILE A 34 0.02 -4.63 -15.32
N LEU A 35 -0.20 -3.31 -15.38
CA LEU A 35 -1.48 -2.70 -15.08
C LEU A 35 -2.63 -3.22 -15.95
N GLU A 36 -2.38 -3.52 -17.20
CA GLU A 36 -3.40 -4.09 -18.11
C GLU A 36 -3.94 -5.44 -17.62
N ASN A 37 -3.11 -6.22 -16.94
CA ASN A 37 -3.39 -7.63 -16.60
C ASN A 37 -3.56 -7.91 -15.11
N ILE A 38 -3.48 -6.88 -14.25
CA ILE A 38 -3.57 -7.06 -12.79
C ILE A 38 -5.00 -6.88 -12.29
N PHE A 39 -5.39 -7.73 -11.34
CA PHE A 39 -6.62 -7.60 -10.55
C PHE A 39 -6.28 -7.43 -9.08
N ILE A 40 -6.84 -6.40 -8.45
CA ILE A 40 -6.66 -6.12 -7.02
C ILE A 40 -8.03 -5.97 -6.37
N LYS A 41 -8.24 -6.75 -5.30
CA LYS A 41 -9.43 -6.66 -4.46
C LYS A 41 -9.03 -6.12 -3.10
N ILE A 42 -9.61 -4.98 -2.70
CA ILE A 42 -9.42 -4.39 -1.38
C ILE A 42 -10.64 -4.74 -0.53
N LYS A 43 -10.39 -5.33 0.63
CA LYS A 43 -11.40 -5.68 1.63
C LYS A 43 -11.15 -4.93 2.92
N PHE A 44 -12.16 -4.25 3.42
CA PHE A 44 -12.16 -3.76 4.79
C PHE A 44 -12.74 -4.82 5.72
N LYS A 45 -11.90 -5.30 6.63
CA LYS A 45 -12.22 -6.39 7.55
C LYS A 45 -11.47 -6.20 8.87
N LYS A 46 -12.10 -6.55 9.99
CA LYS A 46 -11.39 -6.60 11.28
C LYS A 46 -10.34 -7.68 11.26
N ILE A 47 -9.08 -7.28 11.40
CA ILE A 47 -7.89 -8.13 11.45
C ILE A 47 -6.98 -7.62 12.57
N ASP A 48 -6.05 -8.43 13.04
CA ASP A 48 -5.12 -8.08 14.13
C ASP A 48 -3.92 -7.23 13.65
N ALA A 49 -3.94 -6.79 12.41
CA ALA A 49 -2.96 -5.91 11.79
C ALA A 49 -3.62 -4.68 11.18
N HIS A 50 -2.85 -3.70 10.72
CA HIS A 50 -3.39 -2.56 9.95
C HIS A 50 -3.80 -3.00 8.55
N GLY A 51 -2.99 -3.82 7.88
CA GLY A 51 -3.24 -4.36 6.56
C GLY A 51 -2.50 -5.66 6.31
N TYR A 52 -2.84 -6.27 5.19
CA TYR A 52 -2.20 -7.48 4.69
C TYR A 52 -2.48 -7.67 3.20
N ALA A 53 -1.43 -7.90 2.39
CA ALA A 53 -1.56 -8.24 0.98
C ALA A 53 -1.28 -9.73 0.75
N SER A 54 -2.13 -10.38 -0.03
CA SER A 54 -2.01 -11.79 -0.39
C SER A 54 -2.20 -12.03 -1.89
N VAL A 55 -1.56 -13.08 -2.37
CA VAL A 55 -1.77 -13.62 -3.72
C VAL A 55 -2.97 -14.56 -3.70
N THR A 56 -3.96 -14.32 -4.56
CA THR A 56 -5.20 -15.11 -4.58
C THR A 56 -5.29 -16.10 -5.73
N GLU A 57 -4.32 -16.06 -6.66
CA GLU A 57 -4.29 -17.05 -7.73
C GLU A 57 -3.17 -18.08 -7.52
N PHE A 58 -3.52 -19.33 -7.78
CA PHE A 58 -2.53 -20.41 -7.96
C PHE A 58 -1.98 -20.31 -9.39
N SER A 59 -1.03 -19.43 -9.62
CA SER A 59 -0.32 -19.36 -10.89
C SER A 59 0.98 -20.17 -10.80
N PRO A 60 1.28 -21.03 -11.79
CA PRO A 60 2.60 -21.66 -11.90
C PRO A 60 3.72 -20.63 -12.14
N SER A 61 3.35 -19.40 -12.56
CA SER A 61 4.30 -18.31 -12.76
C SER A 61 4.66 -17.69 -11.39
N ASN A 62 5.95 -17.46 -11.18
CA ASN A 62 6.44 -16.67 -10.02
C ASN A 62 6.06 -15.19 -10.09
N LYS A 63 5.11 -14.80 -10.94
CA LYS A 63 4.66 -13.42 -11.17
C LYS A 63 3.13 -13.35 -11.18
N PRO A 64 2.48 -13.47 -10.02
CA PRO A 64 1.02 -13.46 -9.91
C PRO A 64 0.42 -12.12 -10.40
N ARG A 65 -0.86 -12.18 -10.75
CA ARG A 65 -1.64 -11.03 -11.25
C ARG A 65 -2.95 -10.81 -10.51
N GLN A 66 -3.27 -11.67 -9.53
CA GLN A 66 -4.48 -11.52 -8.72
C GLN A 66 -4.13 -11.40 -7.24
N PHE A 67 -4.60 -10.33 -6.62
CA PHE A 67 -4.25 -9.95 -5.27
C PHE A 67 -5.47 -9.57 -4.46
N GLU A 68 -5.43 -9.86 -3.17
CA GLU A 68 -6.35 -9.35 -2.19
C GLU A 68 -5.57 -8.55 -1.13
N ILE A 69 -6.05 -7.35 -0.83
CA ILE A 69 -5.53 -6.50 0.23
C ILE A 69 -6.62 -6.40 1.29
N GLU A 70 -6.34 -6.85 2.51
CA GLU A 70 -7.21 -6.67 3.66
C GLU A 70 -6.71 -5.47 4.48
N ILE A 71 -7.60 -4.56 4.89
CA ILE A 71 -7.28 -3.39 5.71
C ILE A 71 -8.26 -3.29 6.87
N HIS A 72 -7.76 -3.02 8.07
CA HIS A 72 -8.59 -2.80 9.25
C HIS A 72 -9.36 -1.48 9.11
N PRO A 73 -10.71 -1.49 9.20
CA PRO A 73 -11.54 -0.29 8.95
C PRO A 73 -11.47 0.77 10.04
N GLY A 74 -10.98 0.43 11.24
CA GLY A 74 -11.00 1.29 12.43
C GLY A 74 -9.76 2.13 12.68
N ILE A 75 -8.77 2.15 11.75
CA ILE A 75 -7.49 2.85 11.97
C ILE A 75 -7.47 4.31 11.48
N GLY A 76 -8.60 4.84 11.02
CA GLY A 76 -8.70 6.21 10.50
C GLY A 76 -8.24 6.38 9.06
N ALA A 77 -8.73 7.43 8.39
CA ALA A 77 -8.55 7.64 6.96
C ALA A 77 -7.07 7.77 6.55
N LYS A 78 -6.28 8.54 7.28
CA LYS A 78 -4.84 8.72 7.04
C LYS A 78 -4.10 7.38 7.07
N GLU A 79 -4.30 6.62 8.15
CA GLU A 79 -3.60 5.34 8.33
C GLU A 79 -4.09 4.29 7.32
N ILE A 80 -5.36 4.27 6.96
CA ILE A 80 -5.87 3.41 5.89
C ILE A 80 -5.15 3.70 4.56
N LEU A 81 -5.00 4.97 4.18
CA LEU A 81 -4.35 5.35 2.92
C LEU A 81 -2.83 5.09 2.94
N LYS A 82 -2.18 5.23 4.09
CA LYS A 82 -0.77 4.84 4.29
C LYS A 82 -0.59 3.32 4.22
N THR A 83 -1.43 2.58 4.92
CA THR A 83 -1.44 1.12 4.87
C THR A 83 -1.66 0.63 3.44
N LEU A 84 -2.61 1.21 2.71
CA LEU A 84 -2.82 0.87 1.31
C LEU A 84 -1.57 1.12 0.45
N ALA A 85 -0.82 2.19 0.70
CA ALA A 85 0.46 2.43 0.02
C ALA A 85 1.48 1.32 0.32
N HIS A 86 1.59 0.88 1.57
CA HIS A 86 2.44 -0.21 2.00
C HIS A 86 2.08 -1.53 1.30
N GLU A 87 0.81 -1.92 1.37
CA GLU A 87 0.32 -3.17 0.75
C GLU A 87 0.47 -3.16 -0.78
N MET A 88 0.37 -1.99 -1.42
CA MET A 88 0.62 -1.85 -2.85
C MET A 88 2.10 -2.06 -3.22
N VAL A 89 3.04 -1.81 -2.32
CA VAL A 89 4.44 -2.19 -2.53
C VAL A 89 4.58 -3.71 -2.52
N HIS A 90 3.92 -4.43 -1.61
CA HIS A 90 3.91 -5.89 -1.62
C HIS A 90 3.28 -6.47 -2.90
N VAL A 91 2.18 -5.89 -3.38
CA VAL A 91 1.61 -6.25 -4.69
C VAL A 91 2.66 -6.10 -5.81
N ARG A 92 3.43 -5.01 -5.82
CA ARG A 92 4.53 -4.82 -6.79
C ARG A 92 5.59 -5.91 -6.65
N GLN A 93 6.05 -6.18 -5.44
CA GLN A 93 7.10 -7.17 -5.17
C GLN A 93 6.71 -8.56 -5.68
N TYR A 94 5.49 -9.00 -5.41
CA TYR A 94 4.96 -10.25 -5.95
C TYR A 94 4.78 -10.20 -7.48
N ALA A 95 4.21 -9.13 -8.00
CA ALA A 95 3.94 -8.99 -9.44
C ALA A 95 5.22 -8.98 -10.28
N LEU A 96 6.33 -8.48 -9.76
CA LEU A 96 7.65 -8.51 -10.39
C LEU A 96 8.39 -9.84 -10.15
N GLY A 97 7.99 -10.62 -9.14
CA GLY A 97 8.69 -11.81 -8.68
C GLY A 97 9.92 -11.48 -7.83
N ASP A 98 9.95 -10.27 -7.22
CA ASP A 98 11.00 -9.87 -6.30
C ASP A 98 10.94 -10.70 -5.01
N VAL A 99 9.74 -11.05 -4.56
CA VAL A 99 9.49 -11.99 -3.46
C VAL A 99 8.67 -13.18 -3.97
N ASN A 100 8.99 -14.38 -3.53
CA ASN A 100 8.19 -15.56 -3.82
C ASN A 100 7.09 -15.75 -2.77
N ILE A 101 6.06 -16.54 -3.09
CA ILE A 101 4.88 -16.75 -2.22
C ILE A 101 5.25 -17.23 -0.82
N ASN A 102 6.32 -18.01 -0.69
CA ASN A 102 6.77 -18.56 0.60
C ASN A 102 7.73 -17.63 1.36
N CYS A 103 7.99 -16.41 0.85
CA CYS A 103 8.90 -15.44 1.46
C CYS A 103 10.30 -16.02 1.80
N THR A 104 10.83 -16.87 0.92
CA THR A 104 12.15 -17.50 1.06
C THR A 104 13.17 -16.99 0.05
N ARG A 105 12.72 -16.14 -0.88
CA ARG A 105 13.57 -15.51 -1.90
C ARG A 105 13.26 -14.03 -2.04
N TRP A 106 14.32 -13.27 -2.23
CA TRP A 106 14.28 -11.84 -2.50
C TRP A 106 15.16 -11.51 -3.70
N LYS A 107 14.57 -10.94 -4.76
CA LYS A 107 15.28 -10.55 -5.99
C LYS A 107 16.19 -11.66 -6.53
N GLY A 108 15.66 -12.90 -6.51
CA GLY A 108 16.36 -14.08 -7.02
C GLY A 108 17.27 -14.80 -6.01
N SER A 109 17.66 -14.18 -4.92
CA SER A 109 18.51 -14.77 -3.89
C SER A 109 17.71 -15.41 -2.78
N LYS A 110 18.21 -16.55 -2.24
CA LYS A 110 17.65 -17.15 -1.04
C LYS A 110 17.89 -16.22 0.16
N VAL A 111 16.87 -16.05 0.99
CA VAL A 111 16.93 -15.18 2.17
C VAL A 111 16.52 -16.01 3.39
N GLU A 112 17.30 -15.90 4.46
CA GLU A 112 16.96 -16.36 5.79
C GLU A 112 16.76 -15.12 6.66
N VAL A 113 15.53 -14.92 7.14
CA VAL A 113 15.18 -13.75 7.96
C VAL A 113 14.86 -14.20 9.38
N PRO A 114 15.59 -13.66 10.37
CA PRO A 114 15.39 -14.03 11.77
C PRO A 114 14.13 -13.42 12.38
N ASP A 115 13.65 -12.27 11.86
CA ASP A 115 12.47 -11.58 12.35
C ASP A 115 11.86 -10.66 11.27
N TYR A 116 10.61 -10.28 11.48
CA TYR A 116 9.82 -9.43 10.59
C TYR A 116 10.51 -8.10 10.19
N TRP A 117 11.16 -7.43 11.14
CA TRP A 117 11.75 -6.12 10.91
C TRP A 117 13.01 -6.14 10.04
N THR A 118 13.60 -7.33 9.85
CA THR A 118 14.77 -7.54 9.00
C THR A 118 14.40 -8.12 7.63
N GLU A 119 13.14 -8.37 7.38
CA GLU A 119 12.63 -8.82 6.08
C GLU A 119 12.85 -7.75 5.01
N PRO A 120 13.62 -8.03 3.94
CA PRO A 120 13.97 -7.00 2.97
C PRO A 120 12.76 -6.43 2.20
N TRP A 121 11.70 -7.22 2.04
CA TRP A 121 10.44 -6.75 1.44
C TRP A 121 9.70 -5.78 2.36
N GLU A 122 9.74 -5.98 3.68
CA GLU A 122 9.16 -5.04 4.66
C GLU A 122 9.96 -3.74 4.73
N ILE A 123 11.30 -3.83 4.75
CA ILE A 123 12.18 -2.65 4.71
C ILE A 123 11.89 -1.80 3.48
N GLU A 124 11.74 -2.43 2.30
CA GLU A 124 11.39 -1.71 1.07
C GLU A 124 9.98 -1.10 1.17
N ALA A 125 9.00 -1.85 1.69
CA ALA A 125 7.61 -1.37 1.80
C ALA A 125 7.49 -0.19 2.76
N TYR A 126 8.09 -0.26 3.94
CA TYR A 126 8.15 0.87 4.90
C TYR A 126 8.92 2.06 4.35
N GLY A 127 10.00 1.82 3.60
CA GLY A 127 10.78 2.89 2.98
C GLY A 127 10.02 3.65 1.90
N MET A 128 9.16 2.99 1.12
CA MET A 128 8.39 3.61 0.04
C MET A 128 7.06 4.22 0.50
N GLN A 129 6.44 3.66 1.52
CA GLN A 129 5.13 4.05 2.05
C GLN A 129 4.98 5.56 2.28
N PRO A 130 5.88 6.25 3.01
CA PRO A 130 5.72 7.68 3.29
C PRO A 130 5.73 8.53 2.03
N GLY A 131 6.64 8.24 1.10
CA GLY A 131 6.76 8.98 -0.15
C GLY A 131 5.54 8.82 -1.05
N LEU A 132 5.01 7.60 -1.19
CA LEU A 132 3.79 7.31 -1.94
C LEU A 132 2.59 8.03 -1.34
N PHE A 133 2.41 7.92 -0.03
CA PHE A 133 1.31 8.59 0.66
C PHE A 133 1.39 10.11 0.50
N THR A 134 2.57 10.71 0.73
CA THR A 134 2.75 12.16 0.61
C THR A 134 2.45 12.67 -0.79
N LYS A 135 2.92 11.99 -1.84
CA LYS A 135 2.59 12.32 -3.23
C LYS A 135 1.09 12.31 -3.49
N PHE A 136 0.39 11.27 -3.00
CA PHE A 136 -1.05 11.17 -3.15
C PHE A 136 -1.78 12.26 -2.34
N ALA A 137 -1.37 12.48 -1.08
CA ALA A 137 -1.93 13.51 -0.21
C ALA A 137 -1.81 14.91 -0.85
N LYS A 138 -0.65 15.24 -1.43
CA LYS A 138 -0.44 16.50 -2.18
C LYS A 138 -1.37 16.60 -3.39
N LYS A 139 -1.44 15.55 -4.20
CA LYS A 139 -2.29 15.51 -5.39
C LYS A 139 -3.77 15.76 -5.08
N GLU A 140 -4.28 15.15 -4.02
CA GLU A 140 -5.69 15.20 -3.63
C GLU A 140 -6.00 16.29 -2.59
N LYS A 141 -4.98 17.01 -2.08
CA LYS A 141 -5.07 17.99 -0.98
C LYS A 141 -5.81 17.42 0.22
N LEU A 142 -5.38 16.25 0.68
CA LEU A 142 -6.10 15.46 1.69
C LEU A 142 -6.27 16.15 3.03
N TRP A 143 -5.40 17.12 3.38
CA TRP A 143 -5.51 17.95 4.58
C TRP A 143 -6.77 18.81 4.63
N ASN A 144 -7.39 19.09 3.46
CA ASN A 144 -8.67 19.78 3.38
C ASN A 144 -9.88 18.84 3.58
N VAL A 145 -9.66 17.53 3.65
CA VAL A 145 -10.73 16.52 3.64
C VAL A 145 -10.71 15.62 4.86
N PHE A 146 -9.52 15.24 5.32
CA PHE A 146 -9.35 14.28 6.41
C PHE A 146 -8.54 14.88 7.56
N GLU A 147 -9.09 14.75 8.75
CA GLU A 147 -8.42 15.12 9.99
C GLU A 147 -7.11 14.33 10.17
N GLY A 148 -6.11 14.99 10.75
CA GLY A 148 -4.80 14.40 11.03
C GLY A 148 -3.89 14.22 9.80
N VAL A 149 -4.30 14.68 8.62
CA VAL A 149 -3.41 14.81 7.45
C VAL A 149 -2.85 16.22 7.41
N ASP A 150 -1.54 16.35 7.53
CA ASP A 150 -0.88 17.65 7.50
C ASP A 150 -0.62 18.09 6.05
N ASP A 151 -0.66 19.41 5.79
CA ASP A 151 -0.20 19.98 4.54
C ASP A 151 1.34 19.94 4.50
N PRO A 152 1.95 19.15 3.61
CA PRO A 152 3.41 19.02 3.57
C PRO A 152 4.12 20.28 3.07
N ASP A 153 3.40 21.23 2.48
CA ASP A 153 3.92 22.52 2.01
C ASP A 153 3.55 23.66 2.97
N SER A 154 2.84 23.37 4.08
CA SER A 154 2.57 24.36 5.11
C SER A 154 3.88 24.88 5.70
N PRO A 155 4.08 26.20 5.82
CA PRO A 155 5.26 26.72 6.47
C PRO A 155 5.32 26.14 7.88
N ILE A 156 6.48 25.55 8.21
CA ILE A 156 6.75 25.07 9.58
C ILE A 156 6.64 26.30 10.47
N GLU A 157 5.58 26.39 11.25
CA GLU A 157 5.45 27.46 12.24
C GLU A 157 6.65 27.37 13.19
N ASN A 158 7.56 28.31 12.98
CA ASN A 158 8.69 28.66 13.84
C ASN A 158 9.21 27.59 14.81
N GLY A 159 10.24 26.87 14.42
CA GLY A 159 11.32 26.57 15.36
C GLY A 159 11.13 25.36 16.26
N LYS A 160 10.32 24.35 15.91
CA LYS A 160 10.35 23.06 16.61
C LYS A 160 10.82 21.90 15.71
N LEU A 161 11.95 22.06 15.10
CA LEU A 161 12.81 20.90 14.79
C LEU A 161 13.39 20.41 16.10
N GLY A 162 12.64 19.59 16.80
CA GLY A 162 13.12 18.89 17.98
C GLY A 162 14.03 17.73 17.63
N TRP A 163 15.19 18.03 17.06
CA TRP A 163 16.33 17.13 17.16
C TRP A 163 16.97 17.38 18.53
N LYS A 164 16.59 16.56 19.51
CA LYS A 164 17.38 16.37 20.74
C LYS A 164 18.09 15.06 20.65
#